data_0ce14b7b9609a04d3a7800a2538f4cd3
#
_entry.id   0ce14b7b9609a04d3a7800a2538f4cd3
#
_cell.length_a   1.000
_cell.length_b   1.000
_cell.length_c   1.000
_cell.angle_alpha   90.00
_cell.angle_beta   90.00
_cell.angle_gamma   90.00
#
_symmetry.space_group_name_H-M   'P 1'
#
loop_
_entity.id
_entity.type
_entity.pdbx_description
1 polymer ?
#
loop_
_entity_poly.entity_id
_entity_poly.type
_entity_poly.pdbx_seq_one_letter_code
_entity_poly.pdbx_strand_id
1 'polypeptide(L)'
;MVAFERIKSGIPQLDETLDNIRLGDNVVWQVSNLDEFLYFVEPFVKQAQEDNKNLIYINFGQHEPLIDMTADDFLKLEVEKNNSETDFAMIERDGIKIYHVDPNKQFEPFTLEVHNIITKEGRDAFYVFDCLSDLQAAWSTDLMMGNFFRVTCPYLFSLDTVAYFPIIRGKHSFEAIAKIRETTQLFLDLYSHKDDVYVHPLKVWNRYSQNMFLGHKYETKKGILTTLTDGLEVSNFYKVVNRAADYHNEQNTDSWERFFELTKLQHENNEDISDKCDLMCRMLMTKDKNMIQKVKEYFSPEDYFSVYNRVVGSGMIGGKACGMLLSRKIIEHDLSLIHI
;
A
#
# COMPACT_ATOMS: atom_id res chain seq x y z
N MET A 1 25.41 7.45 -21.89
CA MET A 1 24.20 6.85 -21.31
C MET A 1 24.57 5.43 -20.91
N VAL A 2 24.61 5.12 -19.64
CA VAL A 2 24.75 3.73 -19.19
C VAL A 2 23.47 3.03 -19.63
N ALA A 3 23.60 1.99 -20.46
CA ALA A 3 22.46 1.17 -20.81
C ALA A 3 22.08 0.41 -19.54
N PHE A 4 20.90 0.72 -18.98
CA PHE A 4 20.37 -0.02 -17.83
C PHE A 4 20.29 -1.52 -18.19
N GLU A 5 20.78 -2.36 -17.29
CA GLU A 5 20.70 -3.80 -17.48
C GLU A 5 19.24 -4.23 -17.58
N ARG A 6 18.94 -5.09 -18.57
CA ARG A 6 17.61 -5.64 -18.80
C ARG A 6 17.36 -6.82 -17.88
N ILE A 7 16.29 -6.76 -17.14
CA ILE A 7 15.86 -7.76 -16.15
C ILE A 7 14.61 -8.46 -16.69
N LYS A 8 14.54 -9.77 -16.48
CA LYS A 8 13.35 -10.55 -16.84
C LYS A 8 12.32 -10.47 -15.72
N SER A 9 11.06 -10.29 -16.09
CA SER A 9 9.92 -10.34 -15.16
C SER A 9 9.45 -11.76 -14.82
N GLY A 10 9.97 -12.77 -15.54
CA GLY A 10 9.43 -14.13 -15.51
C GLY A 10 8.27 -14.35 -16.48
N ILE A 11 7.78 -13.31 -17.16
CA ILE A 11 6.72 -13.37 -18.18
C ILE A 11 7.28 -12.77 -19.49
N PRO A 12 7.73 -13.60 -20.43
CA PRO A 12 8.44 -13.14 -21.64
C PRO A 12 7.66 -12.10 -22.46
N GLN A 13 6.34 -12.24 -22.55
CA GLN A 13 5.50 -11.30 -23.30
C GLN A 13 5.37 -9.94 -22.60
N LEU A 14 5.44 -9.91 -21.26
CA LEU A 14 5.48 -8.67 -20.50
C LEU A 14 6.83 -7.97 -20.71
N ASP A 15 7.91 -8.73 -20.73
CA ASP A 15 9.26 -8.22 -21.03
C ASP A 15 9.33 -7.60 -22.43
N GLU A 16 8.76 -8.27 -23.44
CA GLU A 16 8.66 -7.72 -24.80
C GLU A 16 7.81 -6.45 -24.83
N THR A 17 6.66 -6.45 -24.14
CA THR A 17 5.74 -5.31 -24.07
C THR A 17 6.40 -4.08 -23.45
N LEU A 18 7.10 -4.26 -22.34
CA LEU A 18 7.71 -3.18 -21.58
C LEU A 18 9.13 -2.80 -22.03
N ASP A 19 9.69 -3.46 -23.05
CA ASP A 19 11.12 -3.42 -23.37
C ASP A 19 11.99 -3.76 -22.13
N ASN A 20 11.62 -4.84 -21.45
CA ASN A 20 12.12 -5.37 -20.19
C ASN A 20 11.94 -4.43 -18.96
N ILE A 21 11.99 -5.04 -17.80
CA ILE A 21 12.31 -4.33 -16.55
C ILE A 21 13.81 -3.99 -16.61
N ARG A 22 14.22 -2.94 -15.93
CA ARG A 22 15.62 -2.47 -15.91
C ARG A 22 16.07 -2.23 -14.50
N LEU A 23 17.37 -2.37 -14.25
CA LEU A 23 17.95 -1.93 -12.99
C LEU A 23 17.61 -0.47 -12.73
N GLY A 24 17.16 -0.17 -11.52
CA GLY A 24 16.62 1.13 -11.10
C GLY A 24 15.10 1.23 -11.19
N ASP A 25 14.39 0.24 -11.74
CA ASP A 25 12.93 0.33 -11.87
C ASP A 25 12.20 0.12 -10.54
N ASN A 26 11.40 1.09 -10.19
CA ASN A 26 10.34 0.96 -9.20
C ASN A 26 9.03 0.70 -9.96
N VAL A 27 8.47 -0.48 -9.78
CA VAL A 27 7.29 -0.98 -10.51
C VAL A 27 6.09 -0.97 -9.59
N VAL A 28 5.12 -0.11 -9.85
CA VAL A 28 3.87 -0.07 -9.10
C VAL A 28 2.80 -0.85 -9.84
N TRP A 29 2.14 -1.72 -9.11
CA TRP A 29 1.01 -2.53 -9.54
C TRP A 29 -0.25 -2.06 -8.83
N GLN A 30 -1.12 -1.36 -9.53
CA GLN A 30 -2.42 -0.96 -9.01
C GLN A 30 -3.43 -2.08 -9.27
N VAL A 31 -3.99 -2.64 -8.21
CA VAL A 31 -4.83 -3.84 -8.26
C VAL A 31 -6.18 -3.60 -7.58
N SER A 32 -7.18 -4.41 -7.90
CA SER A 32 -8.46 -4.42 -7.18
C SER A 32 -8.36 -5.26 -5.89
N ASN A 33 -7.57 -6.34 -5.95
CA ASN A 33 -7.22 -7.21 -4.82
C ASN A 33 -5.81 -7.79 -5.04
N LEU A 34 -5.21 -8.36 -4.01
CA LEU A 34 -3.84 -8.86 -4.07
C LEU A 34 -3.69 -10.14 -4.89
N ASP A 35 -4.76 -10.92 -5.10
CA ASP A 35 -4.71 -12.11 -5.94
C ASP A 35 -4.33 -11.78 -7.39
N GLU A 36 -4.74 -10.59 -7.86
CA GLU A 36 -4.33 -10.10 -9.19
C GLU A 36 -2.81 -9.90 -9.27
N PHE A 37 -2.18 -9.45 -8.18
CA PHE A 37 -0.74 -9.20 -8.12
C PHE A 37 0.08 -10.49 -8.10
N LEU A 38 -0.43 -11.56 -7.48
CA LEU A 38 0.27 -12.84 -7.39
C LEU A 38 0.65 -13.40 -8.75
N TYR A 39 -0.19 -13.23 -9.79
CA TYR A 39 0.13 -13.66 -11.14
C TYR A 39 1.39 -13.02 -11.74
N PHE A 40 1.86 -11.91 -11.18
CA PHE A 40 3.02 -11.15 -11.68
C PHE A 40 4.21 -11.19 -10.70
N VAL A 41 3.96 -11.26 -9.41
CA VAL A 41 5.03 -11.34 -8.42
C VAL A 41 5.65 -12.73 -8.32
N GLU A 42 4.85 -13.80 -8.40
CA GLU A 42 5.37 -15.17 -8.35
C GLU A 42 6.35 -15.48 -9.50
N PRO A 43 6.05 -15.19 -10.78
CA PRO A 43 7.01 -15.34 -11.87
C PRO A 43 8.26 -14.50 -11.68
N PHE A 44 8.13 -13.26 -11.17
CA PHE A 44 9.27 -12.38 -10.89
C PHE A 44 10.19 -12.96 -9.81
N VAL A 45 9.62 -13.41 -8.69
CA VAL A 45 10.35 -14.05 -7.61
C VAL A 45 11.10 -15.28 -8.11
N LYS A 46 10.42 -16.16 -8.84
CA LYS A 46 11.02 -17.36 -9.42
C LYS A 46 12.17 -17.03 -10.38
N GLN A 47 11.97 -16.06 -11.27
CA GLN A 47 13.02 -15.63 -12.19
C GLN A 47 14.22 -15.02 -11.45
N ALA A 48 13.98 -14.23 -10.42
CA ALA A 48 15.03 -13.63 -9.60
C ALA A 48 15.86 -14.71 -8.88
N GLN A 49 15.21 -15.77 -8.38
CA GLN A 49 15.89 -16.94 -7.77
C GLN A 49 16.72 -17.71 -8.81
N GLU A 50 16.16 -17.98 -10.01
CA GLU A 50 16.88 -18.64 -11.11
C GLU A 50 18.12 -17.83 -11.56
N ASP A 51 18.00 -16.51 -11.58
CA ASP A 51 19.09 -15.58 -11.93
C ASP A 51 20.04 -15.29 -10.74
N ASN A 52 19.86 -15.96 -9.57
CA ASN A 52 20.64 -15.78 -8.34
C ASN A 52 20.74 -14.31 -7.89
N LYS A 53 19.64 -13.56 -7.99
CA LYS A 53 19.60 -12.17 -7.54
C LYS A 53 19.43 -12.08 -6.02
N ASN A 54 19.96 -11.02 -5.41
CA ASN A 54 19.72 -10.73 -3.99
C ASN A 54 18.26 -10.28 -3.81
N LEU A 55 17.37 -11.22 -3.46
CA LEU A 55 15.93 -11.02 -3.39
C LEU A 55 15.48 -10.77 -1.95
N ILE A 56 14.77 -9.68 -1.74
CA ILE A 56 14.31 -9.21 -0.44
C ILE A 56 12.79 -9.05 -0.45
N TYR A 57 12.13 -9.59 0.56
CA TYR A 57 10.72 -9.34 0.84
C TYR A 57 10.58 -8.46 2.07
N ILE A 58 9.93 -7.32 1.94
CA ILE A 58 9.62 -6.41 3.04
C ILE A 58 8.17 -6.68 3.49
N ASN A 59 8.07 -7.47 4.55
CA ASN A 59 6.79 -7.89 5.12
C ASN A 59 6.32 -6.90 6.20
N PHE A 60 5.11 -6.38 6.06
CA PHE A 60 4.44 -5.51 7.03
C PHE A 60 2.91 -5.55 6.92
N GLY A 61 2.37 -6.19 5.91
CA GLY A 61 0.93 -6.28 5.67
C GLY A 61 0.20 -7.11 6.73
N GLN A 62 -1.11 -6.89 6.82
CA GLN A 62 -2.03 -7.71 7.61
C GLN A 62 -2.74 -8.78 6.75
N HIS A 63 -2.44 -8.78 5.46
CA HIS A 63 -2.89 -9.78 4.48
C HIS A 63 -2.01 -11.03 4.49
N GLU A 64 -2.44 -12.07 3.81
CA GLU A 64 -1.58 -13.24 3.56
C GLU A 64 -0.30 -12.81 2.82
N PRO A 65 0.87 -13.40 3.16
CA PRO A 65 2.12 -13.04 2.52
C PRO A 65 2.06 -13.16 1.00
N LEU A 66 2.73 -12.25 0.30
CA LEU A 66 2.81 -12.24 -1.18
C LEU A 66 3.83 -13.24 -1.74
N ILE A 67 4.57 -13.90 -0.85
CA ILE A 67 5.47 -15.02 -1.15
C ILE A 67 5.10 -16.20 -0.25
N ASP A 68 5.49 -17.41 -0.65
CA ASP A 68 5.21 -18.61 0.15
C ASP A 68 5.93 -18.57 1.50
N MET A 69 5.16 -18.42 2.60
CA MET A 69 5.62 -18.41 4.00
C MET A 69 4.86 -19.43 4.83
N THR A 70 5.54 -20.07 5.75
CA THR A 70 4.94 -21.03 6.69
C THR A 70 4.71 -20.40 8.07
N ALA A 71 3.87 -21.03 8.89
CA ALA A 71 3.69 -20.63 10.29
C ALA A 71 5.01 -20.61 11.08
N ASP A 72 5.94 -21.52 10.76
CA ASP A 72 7.28 -21.55 11.38
C ASP A 72 8.12 -20.32 11.03
N ASP A 73 7.95 -19.75 9.85
CA ASP A 73 8.69 -18.56 9.44
C ASP A 73 8.24 -17.34 10.25
N PHE A 74 6.93 -17.21 10.51
CA PHE A 74 6.40 -16.16 11.39
C PHE A 74 6.90 -16.31 12.83
N LEU A 75 6.94 -17.54 13.36
CA LEU A 75 7.49 -17.79 14.70
C LEU A 75 8.97 -17.43 14.78
N LYS A 76 9.76 -17.74 13.75
CA LYS A 76 11.17 -17.34 13.69
C LYS A 76 11.34 -15.84 13.66
N LEU A 77 10.53 -15.11 12.85
CA LEU A 77 10.56 -13.64 12.82
C LEU A 77 10.23 -13.03 14.19
N GLU A 78 9.25 -13.58 14.91
CA GLU A 78 8.91 -13.13 16.27
C GLU A 78 10.06 -13.38 17.27
N VAL A 79 10.73 -14.53 17.17
CA VAL A 79 11.88 -14.87 18.02
C VAL A 79 13.06 -13.95 17.72
N GLU A 80 13.37 -13.73 16.45
CA GLU A 80 14.42 -12.81 16.02
C GLU A 80 14.14 -11.37 16.49
N LYS A 81 12.90 -10.90 16.39
CA LYS A 81 12.49 -9.59 16.89
C LYS A 81 12.75 -9.40 18.40
N ASN A 82 12.62 -10.48 19.19
CA ASN A 82 12.82 -10.46 20.63
C ASN A 82 14.28 -10.66 21.07
N ASN A 83 15.11 -11.28 20.25
CA ASN A 83 16.46 -11.70 20.58
C ASN A 83 17.58 -10.93 19.89
N SER A 84 17.28 -10.15 18.86
CA SER A 84 18.33 -9.49 18.07
C SER A 84 18.79 -8.19 18.73
N GLU A 85 20.11 -8.09 18.95
CA GLU A 85 20.81 -6.82 19.13
C GLU A 85 20.81 -5.97 17.83
N THR A 86 20.30 -6.53 16.73
CA THR A 86 20.17 -5.87 15.43
C THR A 86 18.79 -5.23 15.29
N ASP A 87 18.73 -4.05 14.70
CA ASP A 87 17.52 -3.25 14.53
C ASP A 87 16.41 -3.92 13.69
N PHE A 88 16.63 -5.13 13.12
CA PHE A 88 15.72 -5.77 12.16
C PHE A 88 15.54 -7.26 12.43
N ALA A 89 14.27 -7.71 12.51
CA ALA A 89 13.92 -9.12 12.42
C ALA A 89 14.05 -9.58 10.95
N MET A 90 14.93 -10.55 10.69
CA MET A 90 15.18 -11.08 9.36
C MET A 90 15.37 -12.59 9.38
N ILE A 91 14.71 -13.27 8.46
CA ILE A 91 14.95 -14.69 8.16
C ILE A 91 15.32 -14.85 6.69
N GLU A 92 15.99 -15.93 6.36
CA GLU A 92 16.27 -16.32 4.98
C GLU A 92 15.56 -17.64 4.68
N ARG A 93 14.83 -17.69 3.57
CA ARG A 93 14.14 -18.87 3.07
C ARG A 93 14.24 -18.96 1.55
N ASP A 94 14.67 -20.10 1.06
CA ASP A 94 14.78 -20.40 -0.38
C ASP A 94 15.51 -19.30 -1.19
N GLY A 95 16.54 -18.69 -0.58
CA GLY A 95 17.29 -17.59 -1.18
C GLY A 95 16.58 -16.23 -1.16
N ILE A 96 15.48 -16.11 -0.39
CA ILE A 96 14.76 -14.86 -0.17
C ILE A 96 15.04 -14.38 1.25
N LYS A 97 15.51 -13.15 1.40
CA LYS A 97 15.62 -12.48 2.70
C LYS A 97 14.30 -11.81 3.04
N ILE A 98 13.70 -12.21 4.15
CA ILE A 98 12.40 -11.70 4.60
C ILE A 98 12.65 -10.80 5.81
N TYR A 99 12.37 -9.52 5.65
CA TYR A 99 12.41 -8.52 6.71
C TYR A 99 11.01 -8.20 7.18
N HIS A 100 10.77 -8.25 8.49
CA HIS A 100 9.51 -7.81 9.06
C HIS A 100 9.65 -6.40 9.63
N VAL A 101 8.80 -5.48 9.17
CA VAL A 101 8.68 -4.11 9.65
C VAL A 101 7.33 -3.94 10.32
N ASP A 102 7.28 -3.36 11.52
CA ASP A 102 6.03 -3.18 12.26
C ASP A 102 5.10 -2.17 11.54
N PRO A 103 3.93 -2.60 11.03
CA PRO A 103 3.00 -1.74 10.32
C PRO A 103 2.35 -0.66 11.20
N ASN A 104 2.43 -0.79 12.54
CA ASN A 104 1.85 0.18 13.46
C ASN A 104 2.77 1.37 13.75
N LYS A 105 4.00 1.35 13.25
CA LYS A 105 4.92 2.49 13.37
C LYS A 105 4.38 3.69 12.61
N GLN A 106 4.64 4.88 13.13
CA GLN A 106 4.39 6.12 12.41
C GLN A 106 5.27 6.21 11.16
N PHE A 107 4.96 7.16 10.29
CA PHE A 107 5.60 7.31 8.98
C PHE A 107 7.12 7.38 9.06
N GLU A 108 7.67 8.26 9.93
CA GLU A 108 9.11 8.49 9.98
C GLU A 108 9.90 7.27 10.48
N PRO A 109 9.53 6.61 11.62
CA PRO A 109 10.23 5.42 12.09
C PRO A 109 10.11 4.25 11.10
N PHE A 110 8.94 4.05 10.47
CA PHE A 110 8.74 3.03 9.45
C PHE A 110 9.66 3.27 8.24
N THR A 111 9.63 4.48 7.69
CA THR A 111 10.43 4.84 6.52
C THR A 111 11.92 4.73 6.81
N LEU A 112 12.36 5.15 7.99
CA LEU A 112 13.76 5.03 8.41
C LEU A 112 14.20 3.57 8.48
N GLU A 113 13.37 2.67 9.03
CA GLU A 113 13.67 1.25 9.10
C GLU A 113 13.78 0.62 7.72
N VAL A 114 12.85 0.91 6.82
CA VAL A 114 12.92 0.47 5.42
C VAL A 114 14.19 0.99 4.73
N HIS A 115 14.54 2.26 4.93
CA HIS A 115 15.76 2.83 4.36
C HIS A 115 17.04 2.17 4.92
N ASN A 116 17.07 1.83 6.19
CA ASN A 116 18.19 1.10 6.81
C ASN A 116 18.34 -0.30 6.21
N ILE A 117 17.23 -1.01 5.97
CA ILE A 117 17.24 -2.31 5.28
C ILE A 117 17.81 -2.14 3.85
N ILE A 118 17.31 -1.17 3.10
CA ILE A 118 17.79 -0.87 1.74
C ILE A 118 19.28 -0.54 1.74
N THR A 119 19.74 0.26 2.71
CA THR A 119 21.17 0.61 2.88
C THR A 119 22.02 -0.63 3.16
N LYS A 120 21.55 -1.52 4.03
CA LYS A 120 22.23 -2.77 4.40
C LYS A 120 22.37 -3.72 3.21
N GLU A 121 21.30 -3.89 2.42
CA GLU A 121 21.29 -4.80 1.28
C GLU A 121 22.03 -4.25 0.06
N GLY A 122 22.10 -2.91 -0.07
CA GLY A 122 22.97 -2.22 -1.03
C GLY A 122 22.46 -2.26 -2.46
N ARG A 123 23.41 -2.31 -3.41
CA ARG A 123 23.14 -2.21 -4.86
C ARG A 123 22.65 -3.52 -5.46
N ASP A 124 21.99 -3.40 -6.60
CA ASP A 124 21.53 -4.52 -7.44
C ASP A 124 20.58 -5.49 -6.74
N ALA A 125 19.96 -5.06 -5.63
CA ALA A 125 19.01 -5.86 -4.88
C ALA A 125 17.60 -5.78 -5.49
N PHE A 126 16.83 -6.87 -5.35
CA PHE A 126 15.47 -6.99 -5.85
C PHE A 126 14.51 -7.03 -4.68
N TYR A 127 13.50 -6.19 -4.71
CA TYR A 127 12.54 -6.03 -3.61
C TYR A 127 11.13 -6.40 -4.04
N VAL A 128 10.46 -7.12 -3.17
CA VAL A 128 9.00 -7.22 -3.15
C VAL A 128 8.52 -6.57 -1.86
N PHE A 129 7.64 -5.58 -1.97
CA PHE A 129 7.00 -4.94 -0.82
C PHE A 129 5.60 -5.50 -0.61
N ASP A 130 5.17 -5.63 0.63
CA ASP A 130 3.76 -5.85 0.96
C ASP A 130 2.90 -4.68 0.48
N CYS A 131 1.58 -4.85 0.57
CA CYS A 131 0.63 -3.85 0.12
C CYS A 131 0.71 -2.56 0.95
N LEU A 132 1.31 -1.53 0.36
CA LEU A 132 1.47 -0.23 1.02
C LEU A 132 0.11 0.41 1.39
N SER A 133 -0.98 0.05 0.71
CA SER A 133 -2.31 0.55 1.05
C SER A 133 -2.78 0.17 2.46
N ASP A 134 -2.20 -0.86 3.08
CA ASP A 134 -2.51 -1.26 4.44
C ASP A 134 -1.91 -0.31 5.49
N LEU A 135 -0.84 0.39 5.15
CA LEU A 135 -0.19 1.37 6.02
C LEU A 135 -0.98 2.67 6.19
N GLN A 136 -1.98 2.90 5.35
CA GLN A 136 -2.87 4.05 5.47
C GLN A 136 -3.51 4.13 6.87
N ALA A 137 -3.87 2.96 7.42
CA ALA A 137 -4.39 2.84 8.79
C ALA A 137 -3.43 3.36 9.86
N ALA A 138 -2.14 3.12 9.67
CA ALA A 138 -1.11 3.52 10.61
C ALA A 138 -0.74 5.00 10.47
N TRP A 139 -0.77 5.51 9.24
CA TRP A 139 -0.30 6.86 8.92
C TRP A 139 -1.40 7.92 8.97
N SER A 140 -2.66 7.49 9.05
CA SER A 140 -3.85 8.35 9.17
C SER A 140 -3.96 9.43 8.09
N THR A 141 -3.29 9.25 6.95
CA THR A 141 -3.32 10.16 5.82
C THR A 141 -2.73 9.53 4.57
N ASP A 142 -3.33 9.86 3.46
CA ASP A 142 -2.91 9.45 2.13
C ASP A 142 -1.68 10.25 1.63
N LEU A 143 -1.47 11.44 2.18
CA LEU A 143 -0.29 12.26 1.87
C LEU A 143 1.02 11.52 2.18
N MET A 144 1.06 10.77 3.29
CA MET A 144 2.25 10.03 3.70
C MET A 144 2.57 8.89 2.73
N MET A 145 1.57 8.31 2.07
CA MET A 145 1.79 7.33 1.01
C MET A 145 2.59 7.96 -0.16
N GLY A 146 2.13 9.10 -0.66
CA GLY A 146 2.87 9.83 -1.70
C GLY A 146 4.28 10.23 -1.25
N ASN A 147 4.45 10.64 0.01
CA ASN A 147 5.75 11.00 0.57
C ASN A 147 6.68 9.79 0.69
N PHE A 148 6.17 8.61 1.07
CA PHE A 148 6.97 7.38 1.10
C PHE A 148 7.60 7.09 -0.27
N PHE A 149 6.81 7.13 -1.33
CA PHE A 149 7.33 6.93 -2.69
C PHE A 149 8.34 8.01 -3.10
N ARG A 150 8.11 9.28 -2.71
CA ARG A 150 9.01 10.39 -3.04
C ARG A 150 10.38 10.29 -2.38
N VAL A 151 10.50 9.66 -1.22
CA VAL A 151 11.79 9.49 -0.54
C VAL A 151 12.42 8.13 -0.84
N THR A 152 11.62 7.07 -0.99
CA THR A 152 12.12 5.70 -1.15
C THR A 152 12.48 5.36 -2.59
N CYS A 153 11.62 5.70 -3.57
CA CYS A 153 11.89 5.37 -4.98
C CYS A 153 13.16 6.01 -5.55
N PRO A 154 13.48 7.30 -5.33
CA PRO A 154 14.74 7.86 -5.79
C PRO A 154 15.96 7.21 -5.13
N TYR A 155 15.82 6.77 -3.88
CA TYR A 155 16.89 6.08 -3.18
C TYR A 155 17.13 4.69 -3.78
N LEU A 156 16.09 3.88 -3.97
CA LEU A 156 16.17 2.59 -4.66
C LEU A 156 16.73 2.75 -6.07
N PHE A 157 16.29 3.75 -6.83
CA PHE A 157 16.81 4.06 -8.16
C PHE A 157 18.32 4.35 -8.14
N SER A 158 18.82 5.08 -7.14
CA SER A 158 20.24 5.42 -7.03
C SER A 158 21.12 4.21 -6.72
N LEU A 159 20.55 3.14 -6.22
CA LEU A 159 21.20 1.86 -5.91
C LEU A 159 21.06 0.82 -7.03
N ASP A 160 20.51 1.19 -8.19
CA ASP A 160 20.27 0.29 -9.31
C ASP A 160 19.46 -0.96 -8.91
N THR A 161 18.46 -0.81 -8.02
CA THR A 161 17.61 -1.91 -7.55
C THR A 161 16.38 -2.11 -8.44
N VAL A 162 15.67 -3.23 -8.26
CA VAL A 162 14.33 -3.43 -8.83
C VAL A 162 13.36 -3.63 -7.67
N ALA A 163 12.24 -2.89 -7.67
CA ALA A 163 11.28 -2.99 -6.59
C ALA A 163 9.83 -3.07 -7.11
N TYR A 164 9.07 -4.05 -6.59
CA TYR A 164 7.64 -4.24 -6.86
C TYR A 164 6.81 -3.74 -5.70
N PHE A 165 5.81 -2.91 -6.00
CA PHE A 165 4.92 -2.29 -5.02
C PHE A 165 3.46 -2.50 -5.42
N PRO A 166 2.68 -3.37 -4.74
CA PRO A 166 1.24 -3.41 -4.94
C PRO A 166 0.55 -2.28 -4.17
N ILE A 167 -0.45 -1.67 -4.81
CA ILE A 167 -1.38 -0.71 -4.20
C ILE A 167 -2.82 -1.05 -4.60
N ILE A 168 -3.76 -0.85 -3.68
CA ILE A 168 -5.18 -1.15 -3.94
C ILE A 168 -5.85 0.04 -4.61
N ARG A 169 -6.48 -0.23 -5.75
CA ARG A 169 -7.29 0.77 -6.48
C ARG A 169 -8.41 1.30 -5.59
N GLY A 170 -8.62 2.61 -5.65
CA GLY A 170 -9.69 3.27 -4.93
C GLY A 170 -9.43 3.50 -3.45
N LYS A 171 -8.33 3.02 -2.88
CA LYS A 171 -7.93 3.38 -1.51
C LYS A 171 -7.22 4.73 -1.41
N HIS A 172 -6.69 5.23 -2.52
CA HIS A 172 -5.86 6.44 -2.56
C HIS A 172 -6.50 7.56 -3.37
N SER A 173 -6.27 8.80 -2.94
CA SER A 173 -6.68 10.00 -3.67
C SER A 173 -5.93 10.13 -5.00
N PHE A 174 -6.49 10.90 -5.92
CA PHE A 174 -5.81 11.21 -7.19
C PHE A 174 -4.48 11.94 -6.96
N GLU A 175 -4.37 12.75 -5.91
CA GLU A 175 -3.14 13.45 -5.57
C GLU A 175 -2.04 12.47 -5.13
N ALA A 176 -2.36 11.51 -4.27
CA ALA A 176 -1.41 10.48 -3.85
C ALA A 176 -0.97 9.61 -5.04
N ILE A 177 -1.91 9.15 -5.87
CA ILE A 177 -1.60 8.37 -7.07
C ILE A 177 -0.74 9.18 -8.05
N ALA A 178 -0.99 10.48 -8.23
CA ALA A 178 -0.16 11.33 -9.08
C ALA A 178 1.29 11.41 -8.56
N LYS A 179 1.48 11.58 -7.24
CA LYS A 179 2.82 11.59 -6.61
C LYS A 179 3.54 10.24 -6.77
N ILE A 180 2.83 9.12 -6.60
CA ILE A 180 3.37 7.77 -6.83
C ILE A 180 3.82 7.63 -8.28
N ARG A 181 2.96 7.97 -9.25
CA ARG A 181 3.29 7.91 -10.67
C ARG A 181 4.45 8.83 -11.07
N GLU A 182 4.60 9.97 -10.42
CA GLU A 182 5.69 10.91 -10.68
C GLU A 182 7.06 10.28 -10.38
N THR A 183 7.17 9.51 -9.31
CA THR A 183 8.45 9.00 -8.77
C THR A 183 8.82 7.59 -9.23
N THR A 184 7.87 6.80 -9.74
CA THR A 184 8.08 5.42 -10.20
C THR A 184 8.41 5.36 -11.69
N GLN A 185 9.12 4.32 -12.12
CA GLN A 185 9.50 4.12 -13.52
C GLN A 185 8.41 3.39 -14.31
N LEU A 186 7.76 2.42 -13.67
CA LEU A 186 6.63 1.69 -14.24
C LEU A 186 5.40 1.84 -13.35
N PHE A 187 4.24 2.08 -13.97
CA PHE A 187 2.94 2.05 -13.29
C PHE A 187 1.97 1.22 -14.12
N LEU A 188 1.62 0.05 -13.61
CA LEU A 188 0.81 -0.95 -14.27
C LEU A 188 -0.53 -1.10 -13.54
N ASP A 189 -1.62 -1.00 -14.28
CA ASP A 189 -2.96 -1.09 -13.74
C ASP A 189 -3.59 -2.43 -14.14
N LEU A 190 -4.04 -3.22 -13.15
CA LEU A 190 -4.60 -4.55 -13.34
C LEU A 190 -6.12 -4.54 -13.17
N TYR A 191 -6.82 -5.33 -13.96
CA TYR A 191 -8.27 -5.45 -13.91
C TYR A 191 -8.70 -6.90 -14.08
N SER A 192 -9.30 -7.50 -13.08
CA SER A 192 -9.89 -8.84 -13.21
C SER A 192 -11.13 -8.81 -14.10
N HIS A 193 -11.23 -9.76 -15.01
CA HIS A 193 -12.41 -10.00 -15.82
C HIS A 193 -12.62 -11.49 -16.06
N LYS A 194 -13.64 -12.07 -15.45
CA LYS A 194 -13.91 -13.51 -15.45
C LYS A 194 -12.71 -14.28 -14.87
N ASP A 195 -12.10 -15.15 -15.67
CA ASP A 195 -10.94 -15.98 -15.30
C ASP A 195 -9.60 -15.34 -15.72
N ASP A 196 -9.61 -14.15 -16.33
CA ASP A 196 -8.42 -13.49 -16.87
C ASP A 196 -8.15 -12.15 -16.21
N VAL A 197 -6.92 -11.66 -16.34
CA VAL A 197 -6.51 -10.33 -15.84
C VAL A 197 -6.08 -9.46 -17.02
N TYR A 198 -6.63 -8.26 -17.11
CA TYR A 198 -6.13 -7.24 -18.01
C TYR A 198 -5.01 -6.45 -17.36
N VAL A 199 -3.98 -6.13 -18.16
CA VAL A 199 -2.84 -5.29 -17.78
C VAL A 199 -2.87 -4.03 -18.62
N HIS A 200 -2.86 -2.87 -17.99
CA HIS A 200 -2.83 -1.58 -18.66
C HIS A 200 -1.64 -0.75 -18.17
N PRO A 201 -0.54 -0.68 -18.90
CA PRO A 201 0.58 0.18 -18.56
C PRO A 201 0.19 1.65 -18.69
N LEU A 202 0.19 2.37 -17.56
CA LEU A 202 -0.13 3.80 -17.50
C LEU A 202 1.11 4.70 -17.51
N LYS A 203 2.25 4.15 -17.10
CA LYS A 203 3.55 4.81 -17.19
C LYS A 203 4.63 3.78 -17.51
N VAL A 204 5.44 4.08 -18.51
CA VAL A 204 6.65 3.35 -18.88
C VAL A 204 7.74 4.38 -19.18
N TRP A 205 8.74 4.46 -18.29
CA TRP A 205 9.74 5.53 -18.33
C TRP A 205 10.94 5.15 -19.20
N ASN A 206 11.35 6.09 -20.05
CA ASN A 206 12.61 6.09 -20.84
C ASN A 206 12.85 4.81 -21.67
N ARG A 207 11.79 4.22 -22.21
CA ARG A 207 11.84 3.07 -23.14
C ARG A 207 10.66 3.12 -24.09
N TYR A 208 10.72 2.33 -25.13
CA TYR A 208 9.67 2.28 -26.13
C TYR A 208 9.50 0.88 -26.70
N SER A 209 8.28 0.40 -26.71
CA SER A 209 7.79 -0.65 -27.58
C SER A 209 6.51 -0.19 -28.27
N GLN A 210 6.17 -0.80 -29.41
CA GLN A 210 5.03 -0.36 -30.20
C GLN A 210 3.69 -0.47 -29.44
N ASN A 211 3.58 -1.45 -28.54
CA ASN A 211 2.32 -1.83 -27.89
C ASN A 211 2.28 -1.50 -26.39
N MET A 212 3.30 -0.86 -25.82
CA MET A 212 3.48 -0.76 -24.36
C MET A 212 2.37 -0.02 -23.60
N PHE A 213 1.58 0.82 -24.28
CA PHE A 213 0.45 1.54 -23.68
C PHE A 213 -0.92 0.98 -24.07
N LEU A 214 -0.95 -0.12 -24.80
CA LEU A 214 -2.21 -0.81 -25.10
C LEU A 214 -2.67 -1.64 -23.90
N GLY A 215 -3.93 -2.05 -23.92
CA GLY A 215 -4.42 -3.07 -23.00
C GLY A 215 -3.88 -4.44 -23.38
N HIS A 216 -3.52 -5.23 -22.39
CA HIS A 216 -3.07 -6.60 -22.57
C HIS A 216 -3.95 -7.54 -21.75
N LYS A 217 -4.14 -8.77 -22.24
CA LYS A 217 -4.88 -9.82 -21.56
C LYS A 217 -3.89 -10.88 -21.08
N TYR A 218 -3.88 -11.13 -19.77
CA TYR A 218 -3.16 -12.25 -19.17
C TYR A 218 -4.13 -13.40 -18.93
N GLU A 219 -3.95 -14.49 -19.69
CA GLU A 219 -4.72 -15.73 -19.53
C GLU A 219 -4.15 -16.51 -18.33
N THR A 220 -4.79 -16.42 -17.18
CA THR A 220 -4.26 -16.96 -15.91
C THR A 220 -3.98 -18.47 -15.98
N LYS A 221 -4.84 -19.24 -16.68
CA LYS A 221 -4.68 -20.70 -16.84
C LYS A 221 -3.50 -21.11 -17.71
N LYS A 222 -3.05 -20.24 -18.61
CA LYS A 222 -1.94 -20.51 -19.54
C LYS A 222 -0.65 -19.78 -19.17
N GLY A 223 -0.72 -18.73 -18.35
CA GLY A 223 0.40 -17.86 -18.04
C GLY A 223 0.89 -17.04 -19.23
N ILE A 224 0.01 -16.69 -20.17
CA ILE A 224 0.36 -16.01 -21.43
C ILE A 224 -0.27 -14.61 -21.45
N LEU A 225 0.55 -13.59 -21.72
CA LEU A 225 0.12 -12.22 -21.94
C LEU A 225 -0.02 -11.95 -23.45
N THR A 226 -1.16 -11.42 -23.89
CA THR A 226 -1.41 -11.05 -25.30
C THR A 226 -1.89 -9.61 -25.40
N THR A 227 -1.37 -8.86 -26.37
CA THR A 227 -1.83 -7.50 -26.65
C THR A 227 -3.21 -7.53 -27.29
N LEU A 228 -4.12 -6.69 -26.82
CA LEU A 228 -5.46 -6.54 -27.38
C LEU A 228 -5.40 -5.71 -28.66
N THR A 229 -5.65 -6.34 -29.80
CA THR A 229 -5.66 -5.70 -31.11
C THR A 229 -7.01 -5.79 -31.84
N ASP A 230 -7.84 -6.75 -31.43
CA ASP A 230 -9.20 -6.89 -31.95
C ASP A 230 -10.13 -5.83 -31.37
N GLY A 231 -10.94 -5.17 -32.20
CA GLY A 231 -11.81 -4.06 -31.78
C GLY A 231 -12.87 -4.46 -30.75
N LEU A 232 -13.35 -5.71 -30.75
CA LEU A 232 -14.30 -6.20 -29.78
C LEU A 232 -13.64 -6.43 -28.42
N GLU A 233 -12.45 -7.04 -28.41
CA GLU A 233 -11.66 -7.23 -27.18
C GLU A 233 -11.24 -5.90 -26.56
N VAL A 234 -10.77 -4.94 -27.36
CA VAL A 234 -10.44 -3.58 -26.92
C VAL A 234 -11.68 -2.89 -26.32
N SER A 235 -12.85 -3.01 -26.98
CA SER A 235 -14.10 -2.46 -26.46
C SER A 235 -14.50 -3.10 -25.11
N ASN A 236 -14.34 -4.40 -24.97
CA ASN A 236 -14.63 -5.10 -23.72
C ASN A 236 -13.64 -4.70 -22.60
N PHE A 237 -12.37 -4.56 -22.94
CA PHE A 237 -11.35 -4.05 -22.00
C PHE A 237 -11.73 -2.67 -21.45
N TYR A 238 -12.05 -1.70 -22.33
CA TYR A 238 -12.43 -0.37 -21.87
C TYR A 238 -13.76 -0.34 -21.10
N LYS A 239 -14.69 -1.27 -21.35
CA LYS A 239 -15.88 -1.42 -20.49
C LYS A 239 -15.50 -1.87 -19.07
N VAL A 240 -14.50 -2.75 -18.92
CA VAL A 240 -14.02 -3.17 -17.60
C VAL A 240 -13.31 -2.01 -16.89
N VAL A 241 -12.41 -1.32 -17.60
CA VAL A 241 -11.70 -0.14 -17.08
C VAL A 241 -12.68 0.93 -16.61
N ASN A 242 -13.67 1.29 -17.44
CA ASN A 242 -14.65 2.32 -17.12
C ASN A 242 -15.52 1.92 -15.93
N ARG A 243 -15.96 0.66 -15.84
CA ARG A 243 -16.71 0.19 -14.66
C ARG A 243 -15.88 0.30 -13.38
N ALA A 244 -14.60 -0.07 -13.44
CA ALA A 244 -13.72 0.09 -12.29
C ALA A 244 -13.50 1.57 -11.93
N ALA A 245 -13.48 2.47 -12.92
CA ALA A 245 -13.42 3.91 -12.72
C ALA A 245 -14.73 4.47 -12.14
N ASP A 246 -15.90 4.03 -12.62
CA ASP A 246 -17.20 4.52 -12.16
C ASP A 246 -17.45 4.27 -10.66
N TYR A 247 -16.94 3.15 -10.13
CA TYR A 247 -16.97 2.87 -8.67
C TYR A 247 -16.16 3.89 -7.86
N HIS A 248 -15.25 4.63 -8.48
CA HIS A 248 -14.28 5.51 -7.81
C HIS A 248 -14.36 6.97 -8.28
N ASN A 249 -15.21 7.29 -9.26
CA ASN A 249 -15.28 8.61 -9.91
C ASN A 249 -15.85 9.73 -9.03
N GLU A 250 -16.49 9.42 -7.92
CA GLU A 250 -17.14 10.46 -7.10
C GLU A 250 -16.19 11.12 -6.09
N GLN A 251 -14.93 10.65 -5.94
CA GLN A 251 -14.21 11.07 -4.76
C GLN A 251 -12.71 11.29 -5.00
N ASN A 252 -12.32 12.54 -5.06
CA ASN A 252 -10.95 12.97 -4.79
C ASN A 252 -10.64 12.86 -3.27
N THR A 253 -11.15 11.84 -2.62
CA THR A 253 -11.04 11.56 -1.20
C THR A 253 -10.31 10.23 -0.99
N ASP A 254 -9.51 10.16 0.05
CA ASP A 254 -8.88 8.91 0.43
C ASP A 254 -9.84 7.96 1.18
N SER A 255 -9.39 6.75 1.50
CA SER A 255 -10.23 5.77 2.19
C SER A 255 -10.66 6.21 3.60
N TRP A 256 -9.90 7.13 4.22
CA TRP A 256 -10.19 7.69 5.54
C TRP A 256 -11.30 8.72 5.49
N GLU A 257 -11.21 9.67 4.58
CA GLU A 257 -12.26 10.66 4.34
C GLU A 257 -13.57 9.93 4.02
N ARG A 258 -13.54 8.94 3.14
CA ARG A 258 -14.70 8.11 2.83
C ARG A 258 -15.25 7.35 4.04
N PHE A 259 -14.36 6.78 4.87
CA PHE A 259 -14.79 6.11 6.10
C PHE A 259 -15.54 7.06 7.03
N PHE A 260 -15.01 8.28 7.23
CA PHE A 260 -15.67 9.28 8.09
C PHE A 260 -16.99 9.77 7.49
N GLU A 261 -17.05 10.05 6.19
CA GLU A 261 -18.27 10.48 5.51
C GLU A 261 -19.36 9.40 5.57
N LEU A 262 -19.02 8.15 5.25
CA LEU A 262 -19.96 7.03 5.32
C LEU A 262 -20.43 6.76 6.76
N THR A 263 -19.51 6.81 7.73
CA THR A 263 -19.86 6.60 9.14
C THR A 263 -20.77 7.71 9.65
N LYS A 264 -20.53 8.95 9.22
CA LYS A 264 -21.39 10.10 9.54
C LYS A 264 -22.79 9.94 8.94
N LEU A 265 -22.90 9.54 7.67
CA LEU A 265 -24.19 9.26 7.04
C LEU A 265 -24.96 8.15 7.74
N GLN A 266 -24.27 7.08 8.17
CA GLN A 266 -24.91 6.01 8.94
C GLN A 266 -25.43 6.50 10.28
N HIS A 267 -24.66 7.32 10.97
CA HIS A 267 -25.08 7.94 12.23
C HIS A 267 -26.31 8.87 12.02
N GLU A 268 -26.30 9.69 10.97
CA GLU A 268 -27.43 10.56 10.61
C GLU A 268 -28.69 9.76 10.26
N ASN A 269 -28.54 8.52 9.74
CA ASN A 269 -29.61 7.58 9.48
C ASN A 269 -30.04 6.76 10.72
N ASN A 270 -29.52 7.07 11.91
CA ASN A 270 -29.74 6.34 13.16
C ASN A 270 -29.28 4.87 13.12
N GLU A 271 -28.28 4.52 12.33
CA GLU A 271 -27.63 3.23 12.36
C GLU A 271 -26.67 3.16 13.56
N ASP A 272 -26.49 1.98 14.14
CA ASP A 272 -25.50 1.77 15.20
C ASP A 272 -24.09 1.80 14.59
N ILE A 273 -23.26 2.72 15.10
CA ILE A 273 -21.86 2.90 14.67
C ILE A 273 -20.86 2.67 15.83
N SER A 274 -21.30 2.03 16.89
CA SER A 274 -20.49 1.83 18.10
C SER A 274 -19.19 1.07 17.84
N ASP A 275 -19.21 0.12 16.91
CA ASP A 275 -18.06 -0.64 16.44
C ASP A 275 -17.02 0.24 15.71
N LYS A 276 -17.47 1.34 15.09
CA LYS A 276 -16.63 2.28 14.34
C LYS A 276 -15.95 3.33 15.21
N CYS A 277 -16.51 3.59 16.42
CA CYS A 277 -15.94 4.58 17.35
C CYS A 277 -14.51 4.23 17.77
N ASP A 278 -14.18 2.94 17.95
CA ASP A 278 -12.81 2.51 18.26
C ASP A 278 -11.83 2.88 17.14
N LEU A 279 -12.23 2.66 15.91
CA LEU A 279 -11.42 2.99 14.75
C LEU A 279 -11.28 4.50 14.59
N MET A 280 -12.37 5.29 14.74
CA MET A 280 -12.31 6.75 14.71
C MET A 280 -11.38 7.30 15.80
N CYS A 281 -11.40 6.73 17.01
CA CYS A 281 -10.50 7.12 18.09
C CYS A 281 -9.04 6.87 17.72
N ARG A 282 -8.72 5.69 17.19
CA ARG A 282 -7.35 5.33 16.76
C ARG A 282 -6.84 6.19 15.61
N MET A 283 -7.73 6.62 14.74
CA MET A 283 -7.39 7.43 13.57
C MET A 283 -7.14 8.90 13.94
N LEU A 284 -8.01 9.48 14.77
CA LEU A 284 -7.99 10.91 15.08
C LEU A 284 -7.25 11.27 16.36
N MET A 285 -7.38 10.42 17.40
CA MET A 285 -7.06 10.84 18.75
C MET A 285 -5.75 10.26 19.25
N THR A 286 -5.65 8.93 19.32
CA THR A 286 -4.50 8.27 19.97
C THR A 286 -4.42 6.78 19.62
N LYS A 287 -3.20 6.21 19.69
CA LYS A 287 -2.94 4.76 19.63
C LYS A 287 -2.64 4.15 21.02
N ASP A 288 -2.49 4.99 22.05
CA ASP A 288 -2.26 4.51 23.41
C ASP A 288 -3.51 3.82 23.96
N LYS A 289 -3.37 2.55 24.38
CA LYS A 289 -4.48 1.70 24.82
C LYS A 289 -5.25 2.29 26.01
N ASN A 290 -4.54 2.91 26.96
CA ASN A 290 -5.15 3.49 28.17
C ASN A 290 -5.92 4.76 27.81
N MET A 291 -5.37 5.57 26.91
CA MET A 291 -6.05 6.77 26.44
C MET A 291 -7.27 6.43 25.59
N ILE A 292 -7.20 5.40 24.73
CA ILE A 292 -8.36 4.93 23.94
C ILE A 292 -9.52 4.58 24.88
N GLN A 293 -9.27 3.82 25.96
CA GLN A 293 -10.32 3.47 26.92
C GLN A 293 -10.97 4.72 27.54
N LYS A 294 -10.18 5.70 27.95
CA LYS A 294 -10.69 6.95 28.54
C LYS A 294 -11.44 7.80 27.51
N VAL A 295 -10.94 7.91 26.28
CA VAL A 295 -11.65 8.65 25.24
C VAL A 295 -13.00 7.99 24.94
N LYS A 296 -13.06 6.67 24.84
CA LYS A 296 -14.32 5.94 24.62
C LYS A 296 -15.35 6.09 25.73
N GLU A 297 -14.91 6.32 26.97
CA GLU A 297 -15.78 6.52 28.12
C GLU A 297 -16.50 7.88 28.06
N TYR A 298 -15.85 8.91 27.51
CA TYR A 298 -16.35 10.30 27.57
C TYR A 298 -16.77 10.89 26.23
N PHE A 299 -16.39 10.27 25.09
CA PHE A 299 -16.67 10.78 23.75
C PHE A 299 -17.87 10.07 23.12
N SER A 300 -18.79 10.88 22.58
CA SER A 300 -19.85 10.40 21.72
C SER A 300 -19.39 10.34 20.24
N PRO A 301 -20.14 9.68 19.35
CA PRO A 301 -19.88 9.72 17.92
C PRO A 301 -19.72 11.13 17.35
N GLU A 302 -20.57 12.06 17.78
CA GLU A 302 -20.57 13.47 17.34
C GLU A 302 -19.26 14.18 17.72
N ASP A 303 -18.64 13.79 18.83
CA ASP A 303 -17.37 14.36 19.24
C ASP A 303 -16.25 14.01 18.27
N TYR A 304 -16.20 12.76 17.78
CA TYR A 304 -15.24 12.37 16.76
C TYR A 304 -15.47 13.13 15.45
N PHE A 305 -16.71 13.28 15.00
CA PHE A 305 -17.01 14.08 13.80
C PHE A 305 -16.65 15.56 14.02
N SER A 306 -16.88 16.11 15.22
CA SER A 306 -16.47 17.47 15.57
C SER A 306 -14.97 17.67 15.52
N VAL A 307 -14.19 16.69 15.99
CA VAL A 307 -12.72 16.73 15.92
C VAL A 307 -12.30 16.63 14.45
N TYR A 308 -12.82 15.66 13.68
CA TYR A 308 -12.52 15.50 12.28
C TYR A 308 -12.73 16.78 11.47
N ASN A 309 -13.87 17.46 11.65
CA ASN A 309 -14.20 18.69 10.94
C ASN A 309 -13.31 19.90 11.29
N ARG A 310 -12.54 19.82 12.37
CA ARG A 310 -11.65 20.90 12.84
C ARG A 310 -10.17 20.63 12.66
N VAL A 311 -9.82 19.41 12.28
CA VAL A 311 -8.43 19.07 12.01
C VAL A 311 -7.98 19.83 10.76
N VAL A 312 -6.87 20.54 10.86
CA VAL A 312 -6.20 21.17 9.72
C VAL A 312 -4.96 20.36 9.41
N GLY A 313 -4.87 19.87 8.17
CA GLY A 313 -3.83 18.94 7.75
C GLY A 313 -4.30 17.49 7.90
N SER A 314 -3.35 16.57 7.97
CA SER A 314 -3.58 15.13 7.94
C SER A 314 -2.97 14.43 9.16
N GLY A 315 -3.57 13.29 9.53
CA GLY A 315 -3.09 12.46 10.63
C GLY A 315 -3.77 12.69 11.96
N MET A 316 -3.26 12.02 13.00
CA MET A 316 -3.78 12.14 14.37
C MET A 316 -3.46 13.52 14.95
N ILE A 317 -4.37 14.00 15.83
CA ILE A 317 -4.07 15.16 16.67
C ILE A 317 -2.92 14.83 17.63
N GLY A 318 -2.11 15.83 17.97
CA GLY A 318 -1.00 15.63 18.92
C GLY A 318 -1.51 15.25 20.31
N GLY A 319 -0.71 14.49 21.06
CA GLY A 319 -1.09 14.00 22.42
C GLY A 319 -1.55 15.10 23.38
N LYS A 320 -0.99 16.33 23.27
CA LYS A 320 -1.43 17.49 24.04
C LYS A 320 -2.86 17.91 23.69
N ALA A 321 -3.20 17.96 22.41
CA ALA A 321 -4.55 18.30 21.96
C ALA A 321 -5.56 17.21 22.37
N CYS A 322 -5.19 15.94 22.23
CA CYS A 322 -5.99 14.81 22.71
C CYS A 322 -6.27 14.92 24.21
N GLY A 323 -5.26 15.16 25.03
CA GLY A 323 -5.40 15.34 26.48
C GLY A 323 -6.28 16.53 26.86
N MET A 324 -6.17 17.65 26.16
CA MET A 324 -7.01 18.83 26.40
C MET A 324 -8.49 18.57 26.06
N LEU A 325 -8.76 17.92 24.93
CA LEU A 325 -10.13 17.59 24.51
C LEU A 325 -10.76 16.58 25.48
N LEU A 326 -10.01 15.57 25.89
CA LEU A 326 -10.47 14.59 26.87
C LEU A 326 -10.75 15.25 28.23
N SER A 327 -9.86 16.10 28.75
CA SER A 327 -10.06 16.82 30.01
C SER A 327 -11.31 17.70 29.99
N ARG A 328 -11.54 18.37 28.86
CA ARG A 328 -12.76 19.15 28.65
C ARG A 328 -14.01 18.26 28.74
N LYS A 329 -14.02 17.10 28.08
CA LYS A 329 -15.16 16.19 28.13
C LYS A 329 -15.42 15.61 29.51
N ILE A 330 -14.39 15.28 30.25
CA ILE A 330 -14.52 14.85 31.66
C ILE A 330 -15.19 15.95 32.47
N ILE A 331 -14.74 17.20 32.36
CA ILE A 331 -15.31 18.34 33.10
C ILE A 331 -16.78 18.58 32.68
N GLU A 332 -17.09 18.53 31.39
CA GLU A 332 -18.48 18.69 30.89
C GLU A 332 -19.39 17.58 31.43
N HIS A 333 -18.92 16.35 31.53
CA HIS A 333 -19.65 15.22 32.12
C HIS A 333 -19.88 15.42 33.62
N ASP A 334 -18.86 15.79 34.39
CA ASP A 334 -18.96 16.00 35.81
C ASP A 334 -19.87 17.19 36.18
N LEU A 335 -19.79 18.27 35.39
CA LEU A 335 -20.67 19.42 35.56
C LEU A 335 -22.12 19.09 35.24
N SER A 336 -22.39 18.23 34.27
CA SER A 336 -23.76 17.78 33.98
C SER A 336 -24.37 16.96 35.10
N LEU A 337 -23.56 16.26 35.90
CA LEU A 337 -23.98 15.52 37.10
C LEU A 337 -24.29 16.45 38.30
N ILE A 338 -23.69 17.65 38.33
CA ILE A 338 -23.92 18.63 39.42
C ILE A 338 -25.23 19.41 39.17
N HIS A 339 -25.70 19.51 37.96
CA HIS A 339 -26.94 20.23 37.60
C HIS A 339 -28.19 19.35 37.57
N ILE A 340 -28.11 18.09 37.95
CA ILE A 340 -29.25 17.23 38.23
C ILE A 340 -29.57 17.27 39.71
#